data_c155c242b59b3ef83c9194c453f5ad73
#
_entry.id   c155c242b59b3ef83c9194c453f5ad73
#
_cell.length_a   1.000
_cell.length_b   1.000
_cell.length_c   1.000
_cell.angle_alpha   90.00
_cell.angle_beta   90.00
_cell.angle_gamma   90.00
#
_symmetry.space_group_name_H-M   'P 1'
#
loop_
_entity.id
_entity.type
_entity.pdbx_description
1 polymer ?
#
loop_
_entity_poly.entity_id
_entity_poly.type
_entity_poly.pdbx_seq_one_letter_code
_entity_poly.pdbx_strand_id
1 'polypeptide(L)'
;MTLTRDVPLIPAQSALLFIDVQNFAAHRDGAEFDGLTDAEFEAKYGWFFQQMKSTVVPNMQRLQTAFRAADVEVLYTTIESLTKDGRDRSLDYKI
;
A
#
# COMPACT_ATOMS: atom_id res chain seq x y z
N MET A 1 -25.38 -5.12 -23.65
CA MET A 1 -24.77 -4.26 -22.61
C MET A 1 -23.47 -3.68 -23.15
N THR A 2 -23.33 -2.40 -23.12
CA THR A 2 -22.07 -1.75 -23.51
C THR A 2 -21.15 -1.66 -22.30
N LEU A 3 -19.94 -2.18 -22.44
CA LEU A 3 -18.93 -2.03 -21.39
C LEU A 3 -18.31 -0.64 -21.49
N THR A 4 -18.23 0.06 -20.37
CA THR A 4 -17.63 1.38 -20.29
C THR A 4 -16.75 1.47 -19.03
N ARG A 5 -15.72 2.31 -19.09
CA ARG A 5 -14.89 2.67 -17.92
C ARG A 5 -15.49 3.85 -17.16
N ASP A 6 -16.44 4.53 -17.76
CA ASP A 6 -17.11 5.69 -17.14
C ASP A 6 -18.27 5.22 -16.27
N VAL A 7 -17.91 4.58 -15.15
CA VAL A 7 -18.88 4.09 -14.18
C VAL A 7 -19.02 5.13 -13.07
N PRO A 8 -20.26 5.62 -12.80
CA PRO A 8 -20.45 6.57 -11.71
C PRO A 8 -20.12 5.93 -10.35
N LEU A 9 -19.47 6.70 -9.48
CA LEU A 9 -19.21 6.28 -8.12
C LEU A 9 -20.47 6.45 -7.29
N ILE A 10 -21.01 5.33 -6.79
CA ILE A 10 -22.19 5.33 -5.92
C ILE A 10 -21.70 4.98 -4.52
N PRO A 11 -21.71 5.94 -3.55
CA PRO A 11 -21.13 5.70 -2.22
C PRO A 11 -21.70 4.46 -1.52
N ALA A 12 -23.01 4.23 -1.60
CA ALA A 12 -23.63 3.09 -0.95
C ALA A 12 -23.23 1.72 -1.54
N GLN A 13 -22.60 1.72 -2.73
CA GLN A 13 -22.18 0.51 -3.44
C GLN A 13 -20.66 0.46 -3.63
N SER A 14 -19.92 1.27 -2.90
CA SER A 14 -18.49 1.45 -3.12
C SER A 14 -17.71 1.20 -1.83
N ALA A 15 -16.43 0.90 -2.00
CA ALA A 15 -15.47 0.81 -0.91
C ALA A 15 -14.11 1.31 -1.41
N LEU A 16 -13.33 1.89 -0.50
CA LEU A 16 -11.95 2.28 -0.78
C LEU A 16 -11.04 1.17 -0.24
N LEU A 17 -10.22 0.60 -1.11
CA LEU A 17 -9.32 -0.49 -0.75
C LEU A 17 -7.87 -0.06 -0.92
N PHE A 18 -7.09 -0.14 0.15
CA PHE A 18 -5.64 0.04 0.13
C PHE A 18 -4.98 -1.34 0.16
N ILE A 19 -4.24 -1.67 -0.90
CA ILE A 19 -3.64 -2.99 -1.08
C ILE A 19 -2.17 -2.94 -0.66
N ASP A 20 -1.84 -3.67 0.43
CA ASP A 20 -0.46 -3.91 0.90
C ASP A 20 0.33 -2.64 1.21
N VAL A 21 -0.34 -1.57 1.59
CA VAL A 21 0.30 -0.34 2.07
C VAL A 21 0.64 -0.56 3.54
N GLN A 22 1.83 -1.07 3.79
CA GLN A 22 2.29 -1.47 5.11
C GLN A 22 3.76 -1.11 5.31
N ASN A 23 4.21 -1.09 6.56
CA ASN A 23 5.56 -0.65 6.91
C ASN A 23 6.67 -1.50 6.28
N PHE A 24 6.40 -2.78 6.00
CA PHE A 24 7.39 -3.68 5.41
C PHE A 24 8.00 -3.10 4.11
N ALA A 25 7.16 -2.55 3.24
CA ALA A 25 7.58 -2.06 1.92
C ALA A 25 7.30 -0.57 1.70
N ALA A 26 6.56 0.09 2.59
CA ALA A 26 6.16 1.48 2.43
C ALA A 26 6.74 2.41 3.50
N HIS A 27 7.62 1.91 4.34
CA HIS A 27 8.31 2.68 5.38
C HIS A 27 9.81 2.40 5.30
N ARG A 28 10.65 3.45 5.54
CA ARG A 28 12.12 3.32 5.46
C ARG A 28 12.64 2.21 6.38
N ASP A 29 12.05 2.06 7.56
CA ASP A 29 12.45 1.05 8.54
C ASP A 29 11.76 -0.30 8.31
N GLY A 30 11.03 -0.48 7.20
CA GLY A 30 10.41 -1.74 6.86
C GLY A 30 11.44 -2.83 6.58
N ALA A 31 11.07 -4.08 6.87
CA ALA A 31 11.99 -5.20 6.80
C ALA A 31 12.54 -5.47 5.39
N GLU A 32 11.80 -5.06 4.34
CA GLU A 32 12.25 -5.19 2.95
C GLU A 32 13.59 -4.47 2.71
N PHE A 33 13.88 -3.45 3.50
CA PHE A 33 15.06 -2.60 3.32
C PHE A 33 16.16 -2.87 4.35
N ASP A 34 16.02 -3.92 5.13
CA ASP A 34 17.02 -4.30 6.12
C ASP A 34 18.36 -4.62 5.44
N GLY A 35 19.44 -4.17 6.05
CA GLY A 35 20.80 -4.39 5.55
C GLY A 35 21.28 -3.38 4.51
N LEU A 36 20.44 -2.45 4.07
CA LEU A 36 20.87 -1.39 3.16
C LEU A 36 21.47 -0.23 3.93
N THR A 37 22.60 0.32 3.43
CA THR A 37 23.12 1.61 3.90
C THR A 37 22.20 2.73 3.42
N ASP A 38 22.28 3.91 4.04
CA ASP A 38 21.50 5.06 3.60
C ASP A 38 21.79 5.45 2.15
N ALA A 39 23.05 5.33 1.71
CA ALA A 39 23.41 5.61 0.33
C ALA A 39 22.81 4.59 -0.65
N GLU A 40 22.85 3.32 -0.29
CA GLU A 40 22.24 2.25 -1.11
C GLU A 40 20.73 2.40 -1.20
N PHE A 41 20.09 2.69 -0.07
CA PHE A 41 18.65 2.93 -0.01
C PHE A 41 18.27 4.11 -0.91
N GLU A 42 18.95 5.25 -0.77
CA GLU A 42 18.66 6.46 -1.55
C GLU A 42 18.84 6.21 -3.05
N ALA A 43 19.90 5.49 -3.43
CA ALA A 43 20.16 5.19 -4.84
C ALA A 43 19.07 4.32 -5.47
N LYS A 44 18.52 3.36 -4.71
CA LYS A 44 17.52 2.41 -5.22
C LYS A 44 16.09 2.89 -5.03
N TYR A 45 15.79 3.52 -3.91
CA TYR A 45 14.42 3.80 -3.48
C TYR A 45 14.15 5.27 -3.17
N GLY A 46 15.13 6.15 -3.29
CA GLY A 46 14.98 7.56 -2.90
C GLY A 46 13.84 8.24 -3.63
N TRP A 47 13.75 8.07 -4.94
CA TRP A 47 12.64 8.64 -5.73
C TRP A 47 11.29 8.09 -5.28
N PHE A 48 11.19 6.79 -5.08
CA PHE A 48 9.96 6.13 -4.63
C PHE A 48 9.49 6.73 -3.31
N PHE A 49 10.37 6.80 -2.31
CA PHE A 49 9.99 7.32 -0.99
C PHE A 49 9.73 8.82 -1.01
N GLN A 50 10.42 9.56 -1.86
CA GLN A 50 10.11 10.98 -2.06
C GLN A 50 8.68 11.15 -2.58
N GLN A 51 8.28 10.36 -3.57
CA GLN A 51 6.91 10.39 -4.10
C GLN A 51 5.89 9.93 -3.06
N MET A 52 6.21 8.90 -2.29
CA MET A 52 5.36 8.43 -1.20
C MET A 52 5.09 9.54 -0.19
N LYS A 53 6.14 10.21 0.25
CA LYS A 53 6.06 11.26 1.27
C LYS A 53 5.34 12.52 0.76
N SER A 54 5.65 12.95 -0.45
CA SER A 54 5.17 14.25 -0.98
C SER A 54 3.82 14.18 -1.66
N THR A 55 3.45 13.03 -2.21
CA THR A 55 2.26 12.91 -3.06
C THR A 55 1.36 11.75 -2.66
N VAL A 56 1.90 10.54 -2.60
CA VAL A 56 1.06 9.34 -2.48
C VAL A 56 0.40 9.27 -1.11
N VAL A 57 1.17 9.33 -0.03
CA VAL A 57 0.62 9.22 1.34
C VAL A 57 -0.35 10.36 1.66
N PRO A 58 -0.01 11.65 1.37
CA PRO A 58 -0.97 12.73 1.59
C PRO A 58 -2.28 12.55 0.81
N ASN A 59 -2.22 12.07 -0.43
CA ASN A 59 -3.41 11.82 -1.23
C ASN A 59 -4.24 10.66 -0.69
N MET A 60 -3.58 9.59 -0.21
CA MET A 60 -4.26 8.48 0.45
C MET A 60 -4.98 8.95 1.72
N GLN A 61 -4.36 9.81 2.51
CA GLN A 61 -4.98 10.39 3.70
C GLN A 61 -6.21 11.23 3.36
N ARG A 62 -6.13 12.01 2.29
CA ARG A 62 -7.29 12.79 1.80
C ARG A 62 -8.42 11.88 1.36
N LEU A 63 -8.11 10.81 0.63
CA LEU A 63 -9.10 9.83 0.21
C LEU A 63 -9.76 9.16 1.40
N GLN A 64 -8.99 8.72 2.39
CA GLN A 64 -9.54 8.13 3.61
C GLN A 64 -10.51 9.08 4.31
N THR A 65 -10.12 10.33 4.47
CA THR A 65 -10.95 11.32 5.14
C THR A 65 -12.24 11.56 4.38
N ALA A 66 -12.15 11.74 3.06
CA ALA A 66 -13.30 11.99 2.22
C ALA A 66 -14.27 10.81 2.18
N PHE A 67 -13.75 9.60 2.04
CA PHE A 67 -14.58 8.41 1.97
C PHE A 67 -15.25 8.11 3.31
N ARG A 68 -14.54 8.25 4.42
CA ARG A 68 -15.15 8.10 5.76
C ARG A 68 -16.22 9.13 6.02
N ALA A 69 -16.01 10.39 5.60
CA ALA A 69 -17.00 11.45 5.73
C ALA A 69 -18.27 11.17 4.91
N ALA A 70 -18.14 10.42 3.81
CA ALA A 70 -19.27 10.02 2.97
C ALA A 70 -19.88 8.66 3.36
N ASP A 71 -19.48 8.11 4.51
CA ASP A 71 -19.91 6.77 4.97
C ASP A 71 -19.55 5.64 4.01
N VAL A 72 -18.49 5.80 3.26
CA VAL A 72 -17.95 4.75 2.39
C VAL A 72 -16.94 3.92 3.18
N GLU A 73 -17.06 2.60 3.09
CA GLU A 73 -16.16 1.69 3.78
C GLU A 73 -14.73 1.84 3.28
N VAL A 74 -13.77 1.84 4.22
CA VAL A 74 -12.33 1.88 3.92
C VAL A 74 -11.73 0.57 4.40
N LEU A 75 -11.08 -0.14 3.48
CA LEU A 75 -10.52 -1.47 3.71
C LEU A 75 -9.01 -1.48 3.45
N TYR A 76 -8.32 -2.39 4.10
CA TYR A 76 -6.88 -2.56 3.95
C TYR A 76 -6.55 -4.02 3.76
N THR A 77 -5.57 -4.32 2.89
CA THR A 77 -4.96 -5.64 2.82
C THR A 77 -3.52 -5.59 3.28
N THR A 78 -3.04 -6.67 3.84
CA THR A 78 -1.65 -6.82 4.24
C THR A 78 -1.13 -8.19 3.81
N ILE A 79 0.17 -8.28 3.58
CA ILE A 79 0.85 -9.56 3.38
C ILE A 79 1.42 -9.98 4.72
N GLU A 80 1.08 -11.18 5.16
CA GLU A 80 1.52 -11.71 6.43
C GLU A 80 1.75 -13.20 6.32
N SER A 81 2.84 -13.69 6.93
CA SER A 81 3.07 -15.11 7.05
C SER A 81 2.31 -15.65 8.26
N LEU A 82 1.58 -16.76 8.09
CA LEU A 82 0.85 -17.41 9.17
C LEU A 82 1.75 -18.30 10.03
N THR A 83 2.95 -18.63 9.53
CA THR A 83 3.93 -19.43 10.26
C THR A 83 5.18 -18.60 10.56
N LYS A 84 5.87 -18.92 11.68
CA LYS A 84 7.09 -18.22 12.08
C LYS A 84 8.21 -18.33 11.04
N ASP A 85 8.32 -19.48 10.40
CA ASP A 85 9.38 -19.75 9.42
C ASP A 85 9.02 -19.32 8.00
N GLY A 86 7.82 -18.79 7.79
CA GLY A 86 7.37 -18.33 6.48
C GLY A 86 7.13 -19.44 5.46
N ARG A 87 6.96 -20.68 5.88
CA ARG A 87 6.79 -21.84 4.96
C ARG A 87 5.51 -21.76 4.13
N ASP A 88 4.56 -20.96 4.55
CA ASP A 88 3.31 -20.71 3.83
C ASP A 88 3.47 -19.62 2.74
N ARG A 89 4.67 -19.06 2.58
CA ARG A 89 4.98 -18.05 1.57
C ARG A 89 5.61 -18.69 0.35
N SER A 90 5.54 -18.00 -0.78
CA SER A 90 6.21 -18.46 -2.00
C SER A 90 7.72 -18.47 -1.82
N LEU A 91 8.42 -19.24 -2.66
CA LEU A 91 9.87 -19.37 -2.61
C LEU A 91 10.57 -18.01 -2.75
N ASP A 92 10.02 -17.10 -3.55
CA ASP A 92 10.56 -15.76 -3.76
C ASP A 92 10.66 -14.95 -2.47
N TYR A 93 9.79 -15.20 -1.51
CA TYR A 93 9.78 -14.52 -0.23
C TYR A 93 10.65 -15.19 0.83
N LYS A 94 11.18 -16.38 0.54
CA LYS A 94 11.99 -17.16 1.48
C LYS A 94 13.50 -17.02 1.25
N ILE A 95 13.88 -16.51 0.11
CA ILE A 95 15.28 -16.38 -0.29
C ILE A 95 15.86 -15.02 0.07
#